data_a196d014188b00bd5e98e2ce4d93018b
#
_entry.id   a196d014188b00bd5e98e2ce4d93018b
#
_cell.length_a   1.000
_cell.length_b   1.000
_cell.length_c   1.000
_cell.angle_alpha   90.00
_cell.angle_beta   90.00
_cell.angle_gamma   90.00
#
_symmetry.space_group_name_H-M   'P 1'
#
loop_
_entity.id
_entity.type
_entity.pdbx_description
1 polymer ?
#
loop_
_entity_poly.entity_id
_entity_poly.type
_entity_poly.pdbx_seq_one_letter_code
_entity_poly.pdbx_strand_id
1 'polypeptide(L)'
;MSVQDEIHQLVKETRVVLFMKGSRMAPQCGFSARAVDILDEYLDDYRTVDVLADPRVREAVKEFSAWPTIPQLYVDAKFVGGSDIIHEMTKSGELSEVLGMPRIDMIEPKITLTKSAEGAFIRFWEAEGDTEEPVVRLTLSSNWEPLLDLDQERDGDLVLDMGELDLVMTRSTARRADGVKIDYIERGGHIGFKVDVPKKPPMVGQLSVEDLQRWIEEGKPHLLVDVRSPEERATAKLESAVAFADVADDLEQLDRDKTIVFMCHHGMRSAQAANHMLAKGFRDVHNLQGGIDAWSLHIDPDLPRY
;
A
#
# COMPACT_ATOMS: atom_id res chain seq x y z
N MET A 1 -11.61 -13.49 -27.99
CA MET A 1 -12.45 -13.25 -26.79
C MET A 1 -13.09 -11.89 -27.00
N SER A 2 -14.37 -11.73 -26.75
CA SER A 2 -15.01 -10.40 -26.83
C SER A 2 -14.62 -9.57 -25.59
N VAL A 3 -14.73 -8.23 -25.68
CA VAL A 3 -14.46 -7.36 -24.52
C VAL A 3 -15.41 -7.68 -23.36
N GLN A 4 -16.63 -8.11 -23.64
CA GLN A 4 -17.57 -8.56 -22.61
C GLN A 4 -17.12 -9.86 -21.94
N ASP A 5 -16.50 -10.81 -22.68
CA ASP A 5 -15.92 -12.01 -22.09
C ASP A 5 -14.75 -11.67 -21.17
N GLU A 6 -13.92 -10.69 -21.54
CA GLU A 6 -12.81 -10.21 -20.72
C GLU A 6 -13.30 -9.55 -19.42
N ILE A 7 -14.35 -8.71 -19.50
CA ILE A 7 -14.99 -8.11 -18.31
C ILE A 7 -15.57 -9.21 -17.42
N HIS A 8 -16.28 -10.16 -18.00
CA HIS A 8 -16.88 -11.27 -17.24
C HIS A 8 -15.83 -12.13 -16.53
N GLN A 9 -14.73 -12.43 -17.20
CA GLN A 9 -13.61 -13.15 -16.60
C GLN A 9 -12.97 -12.35 -15.46
N LEU A 10 -12.68 -11.06 -15.70
CA LEU A 10 -12.07 -10.19 -14.69
C LEU A 10 -12.89 -10.12 -13.40
N VAL A 11 -14.20 -9.88 -13.50
CA VAL A 11 -15.08 -9.78 -12.31
C VAL A 11 -15.27 -11.11 -11.59
N LYS A 12 -15.06 -12.24 -12.29
CA LYS A 12 -15.08 -13.59 -11.67
C LYS A 12 -13.78 -13.93 -10.94
N GLU A 13 -12.65 -13.53 -11.51
CA GLU A 13 -11.33 -13.83 -10.95
C GLU A 13 -10.91 -12.86 -9.84
N THR A 14 -11.54 -11.69 -9.81
CA THR A 14 -11.18 -10.62 -8.87
C THR A 14 -12.39 -10.28 -8.01
N ARG A 15 -12.22 -10.41 -6.70
CA ARG A 15 -13.31 -10.21 -5.73
C ARG A 15 -13.94 -8.83 -5.81
N VAL A 16 -13.13 -7.76 -5.87
CA VAL A 16 -13.59 -6.36 -5.93
C VAL A 16 -12.98 -5.67 -7.13
N VAL A 17 -13.82 -5.19 -8.04
CA VAL A 17 -13.43 -4.48 -9.26
C VAL A 17 -14.20 -3.17 -9.36
N LEU A 18 -13.47 -2.07 -9.51
CA LEU A 18 -14.04 -0.75 -9.80
C LEU A 18 -13.67 -0.31 -11.23
N PHE A 19 -14.65 -0.23 -12.11
CA PHE A 19 -14.49 0.44 -13.40
C PHE A 19 -14.67 1.94 -13.19
N MET A 20 -13.65 2.74 -13.53
CA MET A 20 -13.60 4.15 -13.20
C MET A 20 -12.95 4.98 -14.32
N LYS A 21 -13.01 6.29 -14.23
CA LYS A 21 -12.29 7.23 -15.11
C LYS A 21 -10.97 7.60 -14.45
N GLY A 22 -9.84 7.28 -15.09
CA GLY A 22 -8.49 7.41 -14.54
C GLY A 22 -8.08 6.22 -13.69
N SER A 23 -7.07 6.39 -12.85
CA SER A 23 -6.56 5.37 -11.92
C SER A 23 -6.97 5.67 -10.47
N ARG A 24 -6.79 4.70 -9.57
CA ARG A 24 -6.99 4.88 -8.12
C ARG A 24 -6.19 6.07 -7.57
N MET A 25 -4.94 6.24 -8.01
CA MET A 25 -4.06 7.32 -7.57
C MET A 25 -4.31 8.67 -8.26
N ALA A 26 -4.98 8.65 -9.42
CA ALA A 26 -5.29 9.84 -10.22
C ALA A 26 -6.67 9.72 -10.87
N PRO A 27 -7.77 9.80 -10.10
CA PRO A 27 -9.12 9.79 -10.65
C PRO A 27 -9.35 11.02 -11.54
N GLN A 28 -9.96 10.83 -12.73
CA GLN A 28 -10.24 11.89 -13.69
C GLN A 28 -11.71 12.33 -13.67
N CYS A 29 -12.43 12.07 -12.60
CA CYS A 29 -13.84 12.45 -12.45
C CYS A 29 -14.22 12.45 -10.98
N GLY A 30 -14.94 13.47 -10.49
CA GLY A 30 -15.36 13.57 -9.09
C GLY A 30 -16.18 12.36 -8.59
N PHE A 31 -17.02 11.76 -9.43
CA PHE A 31 -17.73 10.52 -9.06
C PHE A 31 -16.81 9.33 -8.90
N SER A 32 -15.75 9.24 -9.73
CA SER A 32 -14.74 8.18 -9.59
C SER A 32 -13.87 8.41 -8.37
N ALA A 33 -13.47 9.65 -8.10
CA ALA A 33 -12.73 10.01 -6.88
C ALA A 33 -13.52 9.62 -5.62
N ARG A 34 -14.80 10.02 -5.54
CA ARG A 34 -15.66 9.67 -4.40
C ARG A 34 -15.81 8.16 -4.18
N ALA A 35 -15.93 7.38 -5.27
CA ALA A 35 -16.01 5.92 -5.14
C ALA A 35 -14.69 5.33 -4.65
N VAL A 36 -13.55 5.86 -5.09
CA VAL A 36 -12.21 5.49 -4.60
C VAL A 36 -12.08 5.83 -3.11
N ASP A 37 -12.39 7.07 -2.73
CA ASP A 37 -12.28 7.53 -1.33
C ASP A 37 -13.08 6.62 -0.39
N ILE A 38 -14.33 6.29 -0.77
CA ILE A 38 -15.16 5.38 0.01
C ILE A 38 -14.54 3.98 0.10
N LEU A 39 -14.11 3.40 -1.03
CA LEU A 39 -13.54 2.04 -1.02
C LEU A 39 -12.23 1.96 -0.26
N ASP A 40 -11.42 3.02 -0.31
CA ASP A 40 -10.16 3.13 0.42
C ASP A 40 -10.35 3.14 1.94
N GLU A 41 -11.52 3.57 2.43
CA GLU A 41 -11.88 3.45 3.84
C GLU A 41 -12.09 1.99 4.28
N TYR A 42 -12.52 1.11 3.38
CA TYR A 42 -12.80 -0.30 3.67
C TYR A 42 -11.67 -1.26 3.29
N LEU A 43 -10.97 -0.99 2.18
CA LEU A 43 -10.09 -1.93 1.51
C LEU A 43 -8.68 -1.37 1.29
N ASP A 44 -7.67 -2.15 1.62
CA ASP A 44 -6.27 -1.79 1.32
C ASP A 44 -5.94 -2.03 -0.14
N ASP A 45 -6.55 -3.04 -0.78
CA ASP A 45 -6.35 -3.36 -2.19
C ASP A 45 -7.64 -3.81 -2.86
N TYR A 46 -7.82 -3.38 -4.11
CA TYR A 46 -8.87 -3.81 -5.03
C TYR A 46 -8.47 -3.46 -6.46
N ARG A 47 -9.06 -4.13 -7.43
CA ARG A 47 -8.75 -3.90 -8.83
C ARG A 47 -9.49 -2.68 -9.38
N THR A 48 -8.76 -1.75 -10.00
CA THR A 48 -9.35 -0.66 -10.78
C THR A 48 -9.11 -0.87 -12.28
N VAL A 49 -10.07 -0.45 -13.08
CA VAL A 49 -10.00 -0.46 -14.55
C VAL A 49 -10.31 0.94 -15.07
N ASP A 50 -9.32 1.56 -15.73
CA ASP A 50 -9.52 2.86 -16.35
C ASP A 50 -10.26 2.70 -17.67
N VAL A 51 -11.54 3.11 -17.68
CA VAL A 51 -12.39 3.06 -18.89
C VAL A 51 -12.06 4.15 -19.90
N LEU A 52 -11.16 5.09 -19.59
CA LEU A 52 -10.69 6.09 -20.55
C LEU A 52 -9.54 5.57 -21.40
N ALA A 53 -8.81 4.57 -20.89
CA ALA A 53 -7.71 3.94 -21.61
C ALA A 53 -8.18 3.11 -22.82
N ASP A 54 -9.40 2.54 -22.76
CA ASP A 54 -10.02 1.81 -23.88
C ASP A 54 -11.53 2.11 -24.00
N PRO A 55 -11.94 2.88 -25.01
CA PRO A 55 -13.36 3.19 -25.25
C PRO A 55 -14.27 1.97 -25.42
N ARG A 56 -13.71 0.82 -25.88
CA ARG A 56 -14.48 -0.43 -26.04
C ARG A 56 -14.88 -0.98 -24.67
N VAL A 57 -13.96 -0.94 -23.70
CA VAL A 57 -14.25 -1.34 -22.31
C VAL A 57 -15.32 -0.46 -21.69
N ARG A 58 -15.27 0.85 -21.97
CA ARG A 58 -16.25 1.81 -21.46
C ARG A 58 -17.68 1.51 -21.91
N GLU A 59 -17.88 1.20 -23.17
CA GLU A 59 -19.22 0.88 -23.67
C GLU A 59 -19.63 -0.56 -23.26
N ALA A 60 -18.72 -1.53 -23.35
CA ALA A 60 -18.98 -2.90 -22.97
C ALA A 60 -19.39 -3.08 -21.49
N VAL A 61 -18.77 -2.35 -20.56
CA VAL A 61 -19.12 -2.44 -19.13
C VAL A 61 -20.51 -1.86 -18.84
N LYS A 62 -20.95 -0.84 -19.56
CA LYS A 62 -22.31 -0.29 -19.45
C LYS A 62 -23.37 -1.28 -19.95
N GLU A 63 -23.09 -1.94 -21.06
CA GLU A 63 -23.96 -2.98 -21.61
C GLU A 63 -23.99 -4.21 -20.67
N PHE A 64 -22.83 -4.62 -20.14
CA PHE A 64 -22.68 -5.75 -19.26
C PHE A 64 -23.51 -5.62 -17.97
N SER A 65 -23.57 -4.43 -17.37
CA SER A 65 -24.36 -4.15 -16.18
C SER A 65 -25.78 -3.68 -16.47
N ALA A 66 -26.10 -3.35 -17.72
CA ALA A 66 -27.28 -2.55 -18.11
C ALA A 66 -27.36 -1.20 -17.32
N TRP A 67 -26.21 -0.63 -16.99
CA TRP A 67 -26.08 0.61 -16.21
C TRP A 67 -25.31 1.68 -16.99
N PRO A 68 -25.87 2.90 -17.16
CA PRO A 68 -25.37 3.85 -18.16
C PRO A 68 -24.15 4.67 -17.71
N THR A 69 -23.84 4.69 -16.41
CA THR A 69 -22.83 5.61 -15.84
C THR A 69 -21.60 4.89 -15.31
N ILE A 70 -20.51 5.65 -15.16
CA ILE A 70 -19.24 5.26 -14.53
C ILE A 70 -19.00 6.24 -13.37
N PRO A 71 -18.52 5.77 -12.21
CA PRO A 71 -17.94 4.45 -11.91
C PRO A 71 -18.97 3.32 -11.76
N GLN A 72 -18.47 2.06 -11.81
CA GLN A 72 -19.25 0.86 -11.56
C GLN A 72 -18.46 -0.09 -10.65
N LEU A 73 -19.03 -0.44 -9.51
CA LEU A 73 -18.46 -1.38 -8.55
C LEU A 73 -19.04 -2.79 -8.76
N TYR A 74 -18.14 -3.77 -8.75
CA TYR A 74 -18.47 -5.20 -8.74
C TYR A 74 -17.81 -5.85 -7.51
N VAL A 75 -18.58 -6.68 -6.81
CA VAL A 75 -18.11 -7.49 -5.68
C VAL A 75 -18.59 -8.92 -5.89
N ASP A 76 -17.68 -9.90 -5.80
CA ASP A 76 -17.97 -11.32 -6.02
C ASP A 76 -18.74 -11.56 -7.33
N ALA A 77 -18.29 -10.97 -8.43
CA ALA A 77 -18.89 -11.00 -9.76
C ALA A 77 -20.30 -10.38 -9.88
N LYS A 78 -20.79 -9.69 -8.85
CA LYS A 78 -22.11 -9.02 -8.86
C LYS A 78 -21.94 -7.53 -9.01
N PHE A 79 -22.75 -6.91 -9.87
CA PHE A 79 -22.83 -5.45 -9.95
C PHE A 79 -23.47 -4.90 -8.67
N VAL A 80 -22.79 -3.99 -8.02
CA VAL A 80 -23.23 -3.32 -6.78
C VAL A 80 -23.91 -2.00 -7.10
N GLY A 81 -23.24 -1.13 -7.88
CA GLY A 81 -23.79 0.18 -8.22
C GLY A 81 -22.75 1.18 -8.72
N GLY A 82 -23.20 2.41 -8.95
CA GLY A 82 -22.37 3.57 -9.21
C GLY A 82 -22.07 4.37 -7.95
N SER A 83 -21.41 5.53 -8.09
CA SER A 83 -20.94 6.37 -6.97
C SER A 83 -22.04 6.69 -5.93
N ASP A 84 -23.25 7.01 -6.39
CA ASP A 84 -24.32 7.40 -5.47
C ASP A 84 -24.84 6.19 -4.67
N ILE A 85 -24.96 5.02 -5.31
CA ILE A 85 -25.36 3.77 -4.62
C ILE A 85 -24.29 3.38 -3.59
N ILE A 86 -23.00 3.41 -3.97
CA ILE A 86 -21.89 3.14 -3.05
C ILE A 86 -21.96 4.04 -1.82
N HIS A 87 -22.21 5.35 -2.04
CA HIS A 87 -22.34 6.31 -0.94
C HIS A 87 -23.54 6.03 -0.02
N GLU A 88 -24.71 5.74 -0.58
CA GLU A 88 -25.89 5.40 0.23
C GLU A 88 -25.69 4.10 1.03
N MET A 89 -25.08 3.09 0.41
CA MET A 89 -24.73 1.83 1.09
C MET A 89 -23.71 2.02 2.22
N THR A 90 -22.82 3.01 2.09
CA THR A 90 -21.90 3.39 3.18
C THR A 90 -22.67 3.93 4.37
N LYS A 91 -23.60 4.85 4.13
CA LYS A 91 -24.43 5.43 5.20
C LYS A 91 -25.33 4.42 5.90
N SER A 92 -25.91 3.50 5.13
CA SER A 92 -26.76 2.43 5.70
C SER A 92 -25.97 1.31 6.39
N GLY A 93 -24.65 1.20 6.13
CA GLY A 93 -23.81 0.10 6.57
C GLY A 93 -23.88 -1.13 5.66
N GLU A 94 -24.71 -1.13 4.61
CA GLU A 94 -24.87 -2.26 3.67
C GLU A 94 -23.59 -2.55 2.90
N LEU A 95 -22.77 -1.51 2.60
CA LEU A 95 -21.48 -1.70 1.93
C LEU A 95 -20.53 -2.57 2.75
N SER A 96 -20.54 -2.44 4.07
CA SER A 96 -19.78 -3.30 4.99
C SER A 96 -20.14 -4.76 4.82
N GLU A 97 -21.43 -5.07 4.73
CA GLU A 97 -21.95 -6.44 4.57
C GLU A 97 -21.53 -7.02 3.21
N VAL A 98 -21.70 -6.23 2.14
CA VAL A 98 -21.33 -6.64 0.76
C VAL A 98 -19.83 -6.87 0.64
N LEU A 99 -19.02 -6.03 1.28
CA LEU A 99 -17.57 -6.18 1.31
C LEU A 99 -17.08 -7.22 2.33
N GLY A 100 -17.96 -7.74 3.21
CA GLY A 100 -17.57 -8.66 4.28
C GLY A 100 -16.61 -8.02 5.28
N MET A 101 -16.74 -6.70 5.49
CA MET A 101 -15.89 -5.90 6.36
C MET A 101 -16.68 -5.44 7.59
N PRO A 102 -16.02 -5.15 8.73
CA PRO A 102 -16.68 -4.50 9.86
C PRO A 102 -17.28 -3.16 9.44
N ARG A 103 -18.33 -2.75 10.12
CA ARG A 103 -18.86 -1.39 9.95
C ARG A 103 -17.79 -0.38 10.38
N ILE A 104 -17.53 0.60 9.54
CA ILE A 104 -16.49 1.61 9.75
C ILE A 104 -16.79 2.47 10.98
N ASP A 105 -18.06 2.83 11.19
CA ASP A 105 -18.52 3.63 12.33
C ASP A 105 -18.39 2.93 13.68
N MET A 106 -18.08 1.62 13.70
CA MET A 106 -17.88 0.82 14.91
C MET A 106 -16.40 0.52 15.20
N ILE A 107 -15.47 1.09 14.44
CA ILE A 107 -14.04 0.85 14.62
C ILE A 107 -13.52 1.87 15.65
N GLU A 108 -13.11 1.38 16.81
CA GLU A 108 -12.45 2.14 17.87
C GLU A 108 -11.07 1.52 18.14
N PRO A 109 -10.00 2.01 17.50
CA PRO A 109 -8.66 1.46 17.71
C PRO A 109 -8.16 1.82 19.12
N LYS A 110 -7.49 0.88 19.77
CA LYS A 110 -6.80 1.13 21.03
C LYS A 110 -5.42 1.69 20.74
N ILE A 111 -5.24 2.96 20.95
CA ILE A 111 -3.96 3.65 20.75
C ILE A 111 -3.35 4.00 22.10
N THR A 112 -2.05 3.85 22.23
CA THR A 112 -1.30 4.27 23.42
C THR A 112 -0.46 5.48 23.08
N LEU A 113 -0.75 6.60 23.71
CA LEU A 113 0.09 7.79 23.70
C LEU A 113 0.89 7.84 25.00
N THR A 114 2.24 7.89 24.90
CA THR A 114 3.05 8.02 26.12
C THR A 114 3.01 9.46 26.65
N LYS A 115 3.26 9.64 27.95
CA LYS A 115 3.32 10.98 28.55
C LYS A 115 4.44 11.84 27.95
N SER A 116 5.55 11.24 27.45
CA SER A 116 6.58 11.95 26.75
C SER A 116 6.10 12.47 25.38
N ALA A 117 5.32 11.68 24.66
CA ALA A 117 4.75 12.08 23.38
C ALA A 117 3.67 13.15 23.56
N GLU A 118 2.74 12.97 24.51
CA GLU A 118 1.72 13.95 24.84
C GLU A 118 2.33 15.33 25.17
N GLY A 119 3.30 15.38 26.10
CA GLY A 119 3.99 16.62 26.43
C GLY A 119 4.83 17.22 25.29
N ALA A 120 5.32 16.40 24.35
CA ALA A 120 6.00 16.90 23.17
C ALA A 120 5.02 17.57 22.19
N PHE A 121 3.86 16.97 21.93
CA PHE A 121 2.84 17.57 21.08
C PHE A 121 2.33 18.90 21.63
N ILE A 122 2.06 18.98 22.94
CA ILE A 122 1.61 20.22 23.58
C ILE A 122 2.68 21.33 23.40
N ARG A 123 3.95 21.02 23.65
CA ARG A 123 5.05 22.00 23.44
C ARG A 123 5.15 22.49 22.00
N PHE A 124 4.97 21.59 21.01
CA PHE A 124 5.01 21.99 19.60
C PHE A 124 3.80 22.84 19.24
N TRP A 125 2.62 22.49 19.72
CA TRP A 125 1.40 23.26 19.51
C TRP A 125 1.52 24.68 20.08
N GLU A 126 1.97 24.81 21.34
CA GLU A 126 2.21 26.10 21.99
C GLU A 126 3.24 26.96 21.24
N ALA A 127 4.26 26.32 20.65
CA ALA A 127 5.30 27.01 19.87
C ALA A 127 4.76 27.57 18.54
N GLU A 128 3.71 27.01 17.98
CA GLU A 128 3.03 27.56 16.80
C GLU A 128 2.11 28.74 17.14
N GLY A 129 1.86 29.00 18.43
CA GLY A 129 1.09 30.14 18.91
C GLY A 129 -0.42 29.92 18.85
N ASP A 130 -0.87 28.69 18.72
CA ASP A 130 -2.28 28.34 18.76
C ASP A 130 -2.78 28.27 20.20
N THR A 131 -4.04 28.71 20.43
CA THR A 131 -4.65 28.81 21.76
C THR A 131 -5.79 27.82 21.95
N GLU A 132 -6.12 27.05 20.92
CA GLU A 132 -7.13 25.97 20.98
C GLU A 132 -6.53 24.68 21.54
N GLU A 133 -7.37 23.69 21.81
CA GLU A 133 -6.88 22.37 22.24
C GLU A 133 -6.07 21.70 21.13
N PRO A 134 -4.91 21.08 21.44
CA PRO A 134 -4.07 20.46 20.44
C PRO A 134 -4.76 19.27 19.77
N VAL A 135 -4.78 19.29 18.46
CA VAL A 135 -5.27 18.18 17.63
C VAL A 135 -4.11 17.58 16.85
N VAL A 136 -3.90 16.29 17.02
CA VAL A 136 -2.87 15.52 16.32
C VAL A 136 -3.52 14.57 15.33
N ARG A 137 -3.09 14.60 14.09
CA ARG A 137 -3.54 13.66 13.05
C ARG A 137 -2.57 12.50 12.93
N LEU A 138 -3.07 11.29 13.14
CA LEU A 138 -2.39 10.06 12.77
C LEU A 138 -2.86 9.63 11.37
N THR A 139 -1.91 9.44 10.46
CA THR A 139 -2.15 8.83 9.15
C THR A 139 -1.31 7.56 9.01
N LEU A 140 -1.93 6.47 8.56
CA LEU A 140 -1.23 5.27 8.13
C LEU A 140 -1.40 5.12 6.61
N SER A 141 -0.31 5.23 5.87
CA SER A 141 -0.30 5.06 4.42
C SER A 141 -0.73 3.63 4.02
N SER A 142 -0.96 3.38 2.73
CA SER A 142 -1.20 2.02 2.21
C SER A 142 -0.05 1.05 2.54
N ASN A 143 1.16 1.57 2.72
CA ASN A 143 2.34 0.80 3.13
C ASN A 143 2.52 0.75 4.66
N TRP A 144 1.50 1.15 5.42
CA TRP A 144 1.53 1.15 6.89
C TRP A 144 2.62 2.07 7.48
N GLU A 145 3.08 3.06 6.72
CA GLU A 145 4.01 4.05 7.22
C GLU A 145 3.24 5.12 7.99
N PRO A 146 3.59 5.35 9.27
CA PRO A 146 2.92 6.34 10.09
C PRO A 146 3.41 7.75 9.77
N LEU A 147 2.48 8.70 9.76
CA LEU A 147 2.72 10.14 9.75
C LEU A 147 1.93 10.77 10.89
N LEU A 148 2.54 11.71 11.58
CA LEU A 148 1.93 12.51 12.64
C LEU A 148 2.06 13.98 12.27
N ASP A 149 0.94 14.68 12.23
CA ASP A 149 0.86 16.10 11.95
C ASP A 149 0.03 16.82 13.01
N LEU A 150 0.37 18.09 13.31
CA LEU A 150 -0.56 18.99 13.99
C LEU A 150 -1.60 19.42 12.95
N ASP A 151 -2.88 19.27 13.26
CA ASP A 151 -3.95 19.47 12.26
C ASP A 151 -5.25 19.89 12.98
N GLN A 152 -6.33 19.96 12.23
CA GLN A 152 -7.69 20.18 12.73
C GLN A 152 -8.56 18.97 12.41
N GLU A 153 -9.64 18.80 13.17
CA GLU A 153 -10.67 17.82 12.87
C GLU A 153 -11.31 18.12 11.51
N ARG A 154 -11.58 17.07 10.74
CA ARG A 154 -12.27 17.14 9.45
C ARG A 154 -13.55 16.32 9.49
N ASP A 155 -14.51 16.69 8.66
CA ASP A 155 -15.76 15.93 8.55
C ASP A 155 -15.48 14.46 8.20
N GLY A 156 -16.03 13.55 9.04
CA GLY A 156 -15.84 12.11 8.89
C GLY A 156 -14.63 11.51 9.62
N ASP A 157 -13.81 12.32 10.28
CA ASP A 157 -12.73 11.80 11.12
C ASP A 157 -13.27 11.00 12.31
N LEU A 158 -12.49 10.05 12.76
CA LEU A 158 -12.59 9.47 14.09
C LEU A 158 -11.76 10.32 15.04
N VAL A 159 -12.39 10.80 16.12
CA VAL A 159 -11.74 11.56 17.18
C VAL A 159 -11.57 10.66 18.39
N LEU A 160 -10.36 10.57 18.91
CA LEU A 160 -10.03 9.90 20.17
C LEU A 160 -9.54 10.95 21.17
N ASP A 161 -10.28 11.12 22.26
CA ASP A 161 -9.85 11.90 23.42
C ASP A 161 -8.66 11.19 24.09
N MET A 162 -7.48 11.83 24.07
CA MET A 162 -6.26 11.31 24.69
C MET A 162 -5.89 12.03 25.99
N GLY A 163 -6.77 12.89 26.50
CA GLY A 163 -6.64 13.66 27.72
C GLY A 163 -6.37 15.14 27.47
N GLU A 164 -5.11 15.55 27.26
CA GLU A 164 -4.76 16.96 27.02
C GLU A 164 -4.68 17.30 25.52
N LEU A 165 -5.00 16.36 24.64
CA LEU A 165 -5.08 16.53 23.19
C LEU A 165 -6.06 15.54 22.57
N ASP A 166 -6.55 15.88 21.39
CA ASP A 166 -7.33 14.97 20.56
C ASP A 166 -6.44 14.33 19.48
N LEU A 167 -6.61 13.02 19.31
CA LEU A 167 -6.00 12.28 18.20
C LEU A 167 -7.05 12.01 17.12
N VAL A 168 -6.89 12.60 15.96
CA VAL A 168 -7.81 12.45 14.84
C VAL A 168 -7.23 11.59 13.72
N MET A 169 -8.10 10.86 13.04
CA MET A 169 -7.70 10.01 11.92
C MET A 169 -8.86 9.68 11.01
N THR A 170 -8.56 9.34 9.77
CA THR A 170 -9.56 8.77 8.86
C THR A 170 -9.96 7.37 9.30
N ARG A 171 -11.13 6.93 8.88
CA ARG A 171 -11.63 5.56 9.17
C ARG A 171 -10.70 4.48 8.60
N SER A 172 -10.08 4.72 7.47
CA SER A 172 -9.10 3.79 6.89
C SER A 172 -7.84 3.66 7.75
N THR A 173 -7.39 4.76 8.36
CA THR A 173 -6.31 4.72 9.36
C THR A 173 -6.75 3.98 10.61
N ALA A 174 -7.94 4.28 11.15
CA ALA A 174 -8.48 3.66 12.35
C ALA A 174 -8.53 2.13 12.26
N ARG A 175 -8.92 1.59 11.11
CA ARG A 175 -8.96 0.14 10.83
C ARG A 175 -7.59 -0.55 11.02
N ARG A 176 -6.51 0.17 10.78
CA ARG A 176 -5.12 -0.31 10.85
C ARG A 176 -4.42 0.07 12.16
N ALA A 177 -4.96 1.04 12.89
CA ALA A 177 -4.29 1.68 14.00
C ALA A 177 -4.44 0.94 15.35
N ASP A 178 -5.20 -0.16 15.42
CA ASP A 178 -5.41 -0.84 16.69
C ASP A 178 -4.10 -1.44 17.25
N GLY A 179 -3.77 -1.05 18.49
CA GLY A 179 -2.55 -1.39 19.18
C GLY A 179 -1.38 -0.44 18.90
N VAL A 180 -1.56 0.59 18.08
CA VAL A 180 -0.51 1.59 17.81
C VAL A 180 -0.04 2.24 19.11
N LYS A 181 1.27 2.40 19.23
CA LYS A 181 1.92 3.11 20.31
C LYS A 181 2.73 4.28 19.77
N ILE A 182 2.45 5.49 20.29
CA ILE A 182 3.15 6.72 19.97
C ILE A 182 4.01 7.13 21.17
N ASP A 183 5.30 7.27 20.94
CA ASP A 183 6.30 7.67 21.93
C ASP A 183 7.14 8.83 21.42
N TYR A 184 7.75 9.60 22.31
CA TYR A 184 8.73 10.64 21.96
C TYR A 184 10.07 10.33 22.61
N ILE A 185 11.10 10.24 21.79
CA ILE A 185 12.42 9.77 22.19
C ILE A 185 13.42 10.92 22.07
N GLU A 186 14.13 11.16 23.18
CA GLU A 186 15.27 12.07 23.25
C GLU A 186 16.49 11.28 23.77
N ARG A 187 17.10 10.44 22.91
CA ARG A 187 18.28 9.63 23.31
C ARG A 187 19.26 9.46 22.16
N GLY A 188 20.56 9.56 22.47
CA GLY A 188 21.63 9.17 21.54
C GLY A 188 21.71 9.97 20.25
N GLY A 189 21.27 11.26 20.25
CA GLY A 189 21.26 12.11 19.07
C GLY A 189 20.03 11.94 18.17
N HIS A 190 19.11 11.05 18.53
CA HIS A 190 17.81 10.93 17.88
C HIS A 190 16.76 11.64 18.73
N ILE A 191 16.11 12.66 18.15
CA ILE A 191 15.01 13.41 18.75
C ILE A 191 13.81 13.29 17.80
N GLY A 192 12.68 12.78 18.30
CA GLY A 192 11.48 12.69 17.47
C GLY A 192 10.45 11.67 17.97
N PHE A 193 9.34 11.65 17.27
CA PHE A 193 8.28 10.69 17.54
C PHE A 193 8.63 9.31 16.99
N LYS A 194 8.37 8.29 17.78
CA LYS A 194 8.43 6.89 17.39
C LYS A 194 7.02 6.32 17.41
N VAL A 195 6.57 5.78 16.29
CA VAL A 195 5.27 5.13 16.16
C VAL A 195 5.47 3.64 15.90
N ASP A 196 5.07 2.82 16.87
CA ASP A 196 5.05 1.37 16.72
C ASP A 196 3.67 0.95 16.18
N VAL A 197 3.65 0.24 15.05
CA VAL A 197 2.42 -0.25 14.40
C VAL A 197 2.42 -1.79 14.44
N PRO A 198 1.91 -2.41 15.52
CA PRO A 198 2.10 -3.83 15.79
C PRO A 198 1.36 -4.75 14.80
N LYS A 199 0.30 -4.26 14.15
CA LYS A 199 -0.46 -5.01 13.16
C LYS A 199 0.02 -4.82 11.72
N LYS A 200 1.13 -4.09 11.51
CA LYS A 200 1.74 -3.95 10.18
C LYS A 200 2.03 -5.35 9.62
N PRO A 201 1.38 -5.75 8.51
CA PRO A 201 1.66 -7.05 7.91
C PRO A 201 3.11 -7.08 7.41
N PRO A 202 3.72 -8.24 7.28
CA PRO A 202 4.99 -8.35 6.57
C PRO A 202 4.80 -7.86 5.13
N MET A 203 5.65 -6.96 4.69
CA MET A 203 5.59 -6.34 3.37
C MET A 203 6.91 -6.50 2.65
N VAL A 204 6.87 -6.51 1.31
CA VAL A 204 8.09 -6.47 0.50
C VAL A 204 8.80 -5.14 0.73
N GLY A 205 10.01 -5.21 1.30
CA GLY A 205 10.89 -4.05 1.40
C GLY A 205 11.24 -3.51 0.02
N GLN A 206 11.27 -2.20 -0.14
CA GLN A 206 11.77 -1.58 -1.35
C GLN A 206 13.21 -1.15 -1.10
N LEU A 207 14.16 -1.76 -1.82
CA LEU A 207 15.59 -1.50 -1.67
C LEU A 207 16.10 -0.70 -2.87
N SER A 208 16.73 0.45 -2.62
CA SER A 208 17.39 1.21 -3.69
C SER A 208 18.67 0.51 -4.15
N VAL A 209 19.17 0.86 -5.32
CA VAL A 209 20.43 0.30 -5.82
C VAL A 209 21.63 0.78 -5.00
N GLU A 210 21.57 2.00 -4.47
CA GLU A 210 22.57 2.58 -3.57
C GLU A 210 22.61 1.85 -2.22
N ASP A 211 21.43 1.49 -1.67
CA ASP A 211 21.36 0.72 -0.44
C ASP A 211 21.87 -0.70 -0.63
N LEU A 212 21.55 -1.35 -1.77
CA LEU A 212 22.09 -2.67 -2.09
C LEU A 212 23.61 -2.63 -2.24
N GLN A 213 24.15 -1.60 -2.90
CA GLN A 213 25.60 -1.41 -3.00
C GLN A 213 26.23 -1.31 -1.61
N ARG A 214 25.66 -0.50 -0.73
CA ARG A 214 26.12 -0.36 0.64
C ARG A 214 26.07 -1.70 1.40
N TRP A 215 24.99 -2.48 1.24
CA TRP A 215 24.90 -3.80 1.86
C TRP A 215 26.00 -4.77 1.37
N ILE A 216 26.34 -4.72 0.07
CA ILE A 216 27.42 -5.52 -0.49
C ILE A 216 28.77 -5.06 0.08
N GLU A 217 29.04 -3.76 0.13
CA GLU A 217 30.29 -3.17 0.66
C GLU A 217 30.49 -3.48 2.15
N GLU A 218 29.41 -3.42 2.94
CA GLU A 218 29.40 -3.71 4.38
C GLU A 218 29.40 -5.22 4.68
N GLY A 219 29.26 -6.07 3.67
CA GLY A 219 29.16 -7.53 3.84
C GLY A 219 27.89 -7.97 4.57
N LYS A 220 26.80 -7.19 4.48
CA LYS A 220 25.52 -7.55 5.11
C LYS A 220 24.98 -8.85 4.50
N PRO A 221 24.68 -9.88 5.32
CA PRO A 221 24.21 -11.16 4.81
C PRO A 221 22.87 -11.03 4.09
N HIS A 222 22.83 -11.36 2.81
CA HIS A 222 21.60 -11.41 1.99
C HIS A 222 21.77 -12.40 0.84
N LEU A 223 20.66 -12.83 0.27
CA LEU A 223 20.60 -13.61 -0.96
C LEU A 223 20.00 -12.73 -2.06
N LEU A 224 20.81 -12.35 -3.06
CA LEU A 224 20.35 -11.61 -4.23
C LEU A 224 19.93 -12.57 -5.34
N VAL A 225 18.66 -12.58 -5.71
CA VAL A 225 18.06 -13.50 -6.70
C VAL A 225 17.62 -12.73 -7.94
N ASP A 226 18.16 -13.10 -9.08
CA ASP A 226 17.82 -12.54 -10.38
C ASP A 226 16.74 -13.38 -11.07
N VAL A 227 15.54 -12.80 -11.25
CA VAL A 227 14.38 -13.47 -11.87
C VAL A 227 14.29 -13.24 -13.38
N ARG A 228 15.34 -12.73 -14.01
CA ARG A 228 15.39 -12.54 -15.46
C ARG A 228 15.70 -13.85 -16.18
N SER A 229 15.43 -13.85 -17.51
CA SER A 229 15.75 -14.99 -18.36
C SER A 229 17.28 -15.19 -18.51
N PRO A 230 17.72 -16.40 -18.89
CA PRO A 230 19.14 -16.64 -19.20
C PRO A 230 19.70 -15.71 -20.27
N GLU A 231 18.91 -15.34 -21.28
CA GLU A 231 19.29 -14.44 -22.37
C GLU A 231 19.53 -13.01 -21.85
N GLU A 232 18.64 -12.52 -21.01
CA GLU A 232 18.80 -11.22 -20.35
C GLU A 232 20.06 -11.19 -19.47
N ARG A 233 20.31 -12.27 -18.72
CA ARG A 233 21.50 -12.40 -17.87
C ARG A 233 22.80 -12.53 -18.67
N ALA A 234 22.75 -13.09 -19.88
CA ALA A 234 23.90 -13.12 -20.75
C ALA A 234 24.32 -11.75 -21.29
N THR A 235 23.36 -10.81 -21.39
CA THR A 235 23.61 -9.43 -21.80
C THR A 235 24.25 -8.61 -20.67
N ALA A 236 23.70 -8.70 -19.47
CA ALA A 236 24.19 -7.99 -18.28
C ALA A 236 23.82 -8.78 -17.02
N LYS A 237 24.72 -8.89 -16.04
CA LYS A 237 24.46 -9.56 -14.76
C LYS A 237 25.23 -8.89 -13.63
N LEU A 238 24.71 -8.99 -12.42
CA LEU A 238 25.47 -8.72 -11.20
C LEU A 238 26.13 -10.03 -10.76
N GLU A 239 27.44 -10.01 -10.55
CA GLU A 239 28.20 -11.23 -10.14
C GLU A 239 27.73 -11.78 -8.78
N SER A 240 27.22 -10.92 -7.90
CA SER A 240 26.64 -11.30 -6.60
C SER A 240 25.25 -11.94 -6.71
N ALA A 241 24.57 -11.85 -7.88
CA ALA A 241 23.22 -12.35 -8.04
C ALA A 241 23.19 -13.79 -8.59
N VAL A 242 22.46 -14.66 -7.89
CA VAL A 242 22.16 -16.01 -8.36
C VAL A 242 20.95 -16.02 -9.27
N ALA A 243 20.92 -16.91 -10.29
CA ALA A 243 19.74 -17.05 -11.11
C ALA A 243 18.60 -17.71 -10.32
N PHE A 244 17.38 -17.24 -10.51
CA PHE A 244 16.20 -17.85 -9.87
C PHE A 244 16.09 -19.35 -10.19
N ALA A 245 16.36 -19.73 -11.44
CA ALA A 245 16.31 -21.13 -11.88
C ALA A 245 17.30 -22.05 -11.11
N ASP A 246 18.43 -21.51 -10.64
CA ASP A 246 19.46 -22.27 -9.92
C ASP A 246 19.10 -22.52 -8.45
N VAL A 247 18.17 -21.74 -7.90
CA VAL A 247 17.83 -21.76 -6.46
C VAL A 247 16.34 -22.00 -6.18
N ALA A 248 15.51 -22.12 -7.22
CA ALA A 248 14.05 -22.18 -7.06
C ALA A 248 13.58 -23.30 -6.14
N ASP A 249 14.17 -24.50 -6.25
CA ASP A 249 13.80 -25.65 -5.44
C ASP A 249 14.29 -25.54 -3.97
N ASP A 250 15.37 -24.79 -3.77
CA ASP A 250 15.96 -24.59 -2.44
C ASP A 250 15.37 -23.38 -1.71
N LEU A 251 14.83 -22.39 -2.44
CA LEU A 251 14.29 -21.17 -1.85
C LEU A 251 13.23 -21.45 -0.79
N GLU A 252 12.34 -22.40 -1.03
CA GLU A 252 11.28 -22.75 -0.07
C GLU A 252 11.76 -23.45 1.18
N GLN A 253 13.00 -23.98 1.17
CA GLN A 253 13.63 -24.67 2.30
C GLN A 253 14.47 -23.73 3.17
N LEU A 254 14.68 -22.48 2.72
CA LEU A 254 15.45 -21.49 3.48
C LEU A 254 14.75 -21.09 4.78
N ASP A 255 15.54 -20.60 5.72
CA ASP A 255 15.04 -19.96 6.94
C ASP A 255 14.10 -18.79 6.55
N ARG A 256 12.93 -18.71 7.19
CA ARG A 256 11.93 -17.68 6.93
C ARG A 256 12.37 -16.26 7.30
N ASP A 257 13.40 -16.14 8.13
CA ASP A 257 14.01 -14.86 8.52
C ASP A 257 15.22 -14.49 7.66
N LYS A 258 15.57 -15.31 6.66
CA LYS A 258 16.67 -14.99 5.75
C LYS A 258 16.33 -13.78 4.89
N THR A 259 17.24 -12.82 4.84
CA THR A 259 17.13 -11.65 3.96
C THR A 259 17.27 -12.09 2.50
N ILE A 260 16.23 -11.88 1.69
CA ILE A 260 16.21 -12.19 0.26
C ILE A 260 15.88 -10.92 -0.52
N VAL A 261 16.72 -10.59 -1.49
CA VAL A 261 16.52 -9.48 -2.41
C VAL A 261 16.24 -10.03 -3.80
N PHE A 262 15.10 -9.71 -4.38
CA PHE A 262 14.78 -10.06 -5.76
C PHE A 262 15.08 -8.90 -6.69
N MET A 263 15.68 -9.19 -7.84
CA MET A 263 15.94 -8.24 -8.90
C MET A 263 15.43 -8.73 -10.25
N CYS A 264 15.04 -7.79 -11.10
CA CYS A 264 14.78 -8.04 -12.53
C CYS A 264 15.30 -6.86 -13.36
N HIS A 265 14.74 -6.61 -14.55
CA HIS A 265 15.19 -5.46 -15.37
C HIS A 265 14.81 -4.13 -14.73
N HIS A 266 13.51 -3.91 -14.40
CA HIS A 266 12.98 -2.63 -13.89
C HIS A 266 12.24 -2.72 -12.52
N GLY A 267 12.31 -3.86 -11.82
CA GLY A 267 11.68 -4.01 -10.50
C GLY A 267 10.27 -4.62 -10.50
N MET A 268 9.58 -4.78 -11.64
CA MET A 268 8.19 -5.28 -11.65
C MET A 268 8.09 -6.81 -11.44
N ARG A 269 8.84 -7.61 -12.20
CA ARG A 269 8.86 -9.09 -12.07
C ARG A 269 9.41 -9.52 -10.71
N SER A 270 10.43 -8.81 -10.23
CA SER A 270 11.03 -9.05 -8.91
C SER A 270 10.09 -8.72 -7.77
N ALA A 271 9.26 -7.67 -7.89
CA ALA A 271 8.21 -7.38 -6.91
C ALA A 271 7.18 -8.52 -6.83
N GLN A 272 6.80 -9.12 -7.95
CA GLN A 272 5.89 -10.27 -7.96
C GLN A 272 6.52 -11.51 -7.29
N ALA A 273 7.79 -11.80 -7.58
CA ALA A 273 8.52 -12.90 -6.94
C ALA A 273 8.66 -12.67 -5.43
N ALA A 274 8.99 -11.46 -5.02
CA ALA A 274 9.08 -11.07 -3.61
C ALA A 274 7.74 -11.24 -2.87
N ASN A 275 6.62 -10.78 -3.46
CA ASN A 275 5.29 -10.98 -2.89
C ASN A 275 4.91 -12.47 -2.78
N HIS A 276 5.30 -13.29 -3.76
CA HIS A 276 5.08 -14.73 -3.68
C HIS A 276 5.82 -15.36 -2.49
N MET A 277 7.05 -14.93 -2.22
CA MET A 277 7.81 -15.42 -1.07
C MET A 277 7.24 -14.94 0.27
N LEU A 278 6.74 -13.70 0.34
CA LEU A 278 5.98 -13.23 1.51
C LEU A 278 4.76 -14.12 1.78
N ALA A 279 3.98 -14.44 0.73
CA ALA A 279 2.80 -15.31 0.86
C ALA A 279 3.19 -16.73 1.34
N LYS A 280 4.44 -17.16 1.11
CA LYS A 280 4.99 -18.42 1.64
C LYS A 280 5.56 -18.30 3.05
N GLY A 281 5.41 -17.13 3.71
CA GLY A 281 5.75 -16.90 5.11
C GLY A 281 7.19 -16.41 5.34
N PHE A 282 7.92 -16.00 4.33
CA PHE A 282 9.20 -15.29 4.51
C PHE A 282 8.93 -13.89 5.04
N ARG A 283 9.83 -13.36 5.90
CA ARG A 283 9.60 -12.11 6.64
C ARG A 283 10.48 -10.96 6.20
N ASP A 284 11.65 -11.26 5.65
CA ASP A 284 12.66 -10.26 5.24
C ASP A 284 12.95 -10.38 3.74
N VAL A 285 11.98 -9.91 2.94
CA VAL A 285 12.02 -10.02 1.49
C VAL A 285 11.99 -8.63 0.87
N HIS A 286 12.88 -8.38 -0.06
CA HIS A 286 13.06 -7.08 -0.70
C HIS A 286 12.95 -7.16 -2.22
N ASN A 287 12.46 -6.08 -2.81
CA ASN A 287 12.49 -5.82 -4.24
C ASN A 287 13.53 -4.75 -4.55
N LEU A 288 14.44 -5.01 -5.48
CA LEU A 288 15.39 -4.00 -5.96
C LEU A 288 14.66 -3.02 -6.88
N GLN A 289 14.48 -1.78 -6.40
CA GLN A 289 13.81 -0.73 -7.17
C GLN A 289 14.60 -0.39 -8.43
N GLY A 290 13.89 -0.28 -9.56
CA GLY A 290 14.50 -0.01 -10.85
C GLY A 290 15.35 -1.17 -11.41
N GLY A 291 15.60 -2.22 -10.63
CA GLY A 291 16.31 -3.42 -11.07
C GLY A 291 17.72 -3.17 -11.58
N ILE A 292 18.17 -4.03 -12.54
CA ILE A 292 19.52 -3.91 -13.11
C ILE A 292 19.68 -2.66 -13.97
N ASP A 293 18.61 -2.12 -14.56
CA ASP A 293 18.68 -0.88 -15.34
C ASP A 293 19.06 0.31 -14.44
N ALA A 294 18.44 0.44 -13.25
CA ALA A 294 18.84 1.45 -12.27
C ALA A 294 20.27 1.23 -11.76
N TRP A 295 20.69 -0.02 -11.57
CA TRP A 295 22.05 -0.35 -11.19
C TRP A 295 23.06 0.16 -12.24
N SER A 296 22.80 -0.11 -13.53
CA SER A 296 23.64 0.39 -14.62
C SER A 296 23.67 1.91 -14.71
N LEU A 297 22.59 2.59 -14.33
CA LEU A 297 22.52 4.05 -14.37
C LEU A 297 23.27 4.72 -13.21
N HIS A 298 23.17 4.16 -12.01
CA HIS A 298 23.57 4.88 -10.79
C HIS A 298 24.83 4.29 -10.13
N ILE A 299 25.10 2.99 -10.36
CA ILE A 299 26.16 2.28 -9.63
C ILE A 299 27.30 1.88 -10.57
N ASP A 300 26.99 1.20 -11.69
CA ASP A 300 27.99 0.66 -12.64
C ASP A 300 27.64 1.04 -14.07
N PRO A 301 28.10 2.22 -14.55
CA PRO A 301 27.82 2.68 -15.91
C PRO A 301 28.45 1.82 -17.01
N ASP A 302 29.40 0.96 -16.68
CA ASP A 302 30.04 0.04 -17.65
C ASP A 302 29.17 -1.21 -17.88
N LEU A 303 28.17 -1.47 -17.03
CA LEU A 303 27.25 -2.58 -17.21
C LEU A 303 26.28 -2.29 -18.37
N PRO A 304 26.21 -3.19 -19.39
CA PRO A 304 25.37 -2.96 -20.56
C PRO A 304 23.88 -2.77 -20.21
N ARG A 305 23.26 -1.77 -20.85
CA ARG A 305 21.80 -1.54 -20.80
C ARG A 305 21.15 -2.09 -22.06
N TYR A 306 19.90 -2.57 -21.93
CA TYR A 306 19.14 -3.19 -23.03
C TYR A 306 17.64 -2.97 -22.88
#